data_1e7b28be23f738b35f45fde51a321477
#
_entry.id   1e7b28be23f738b35f45fde51a321477
#
_cell.length_a   1.000
_cell.length_b   1.000
_cell.length_c   1.000
_cell.angle_alpha   90.00
_cell.angle_beta   90.00
_cell.angle_gamma   90.00
#
_symmetry.space_group_name_H-M   'P 1'
#
loop_
_entity.id
_entity.type
_entity.pdbx_description
1 polymer ?
#
loop_
_entity_poly.entity_id
_entity_poly.type
_entity_poly.pdbx_seq_one_letter_code
_entity_poly.pdbx_strand_id
1 'polypeptide(L)'
;SYSVTGVQTCALPILVSNLQLGSSPALTILIGLIGMLIAVVVGVLVSLRLSLGKESQEKPAFTWWVINRLAFLVAASNLASFLLYFLQERFPGLQGNAAAQPATLLVMATGIAILLAALPAGWLADKIGTKPVLAVSGIIAAAGTLVVIAAQDMSTMTVGAVLVGVASGAFYSANWALGTQIVPKKEAGRYLGISNLAGAGAGAIGAYIGGPIGDSSGYVVQMAIYAALFLFSTLALLRIKPANHKAEHA
;
A
#
# COMPACT_ATOMS: atom_id res chain seq x y z
N SER A 1 23.61 -12.47 22.88
CA SER A 1 22.63 -11.46 23.35
C SER A 1 23.10 -10.08 22.93
N TYR A 2 22.57 -9.57 21.82
CA TYR A 2 22.69 -8.15 21.48
C TYR A 2 21.34 -7.50 21.79
N SER A 3 21.26 -6.81 22.91
CA SER A 3 20.17 -5.92 23.24
C SER A 3 20.33 -4.65 22.39
N VAL A 4 19.51 -4.50 21.35
CA VAL A 4 19.35 -3.22 20.66
C VAL A 4 18.39 -2.37 21.50
N THR A 5 18.89 -1.79 22.57
CA THR A 5 18.25 -0.67 23.25
C THR A 5 18.61 0.60 22.52
N GLY A 6 17.81 1.00 21.55
CA GLY A 6 18.00 2.22 20.78
C GLY A 6 16.66 2.86 20.43
N VAL A 7 16.23 3.83 21.26
CA VAL A 7 15.22 4.87 20.97
C VAL A 7 13.87 4.37 20.46
N GLN A 8 13.13 3.69 21.33
CA GLN A 8 11.68 3.55 21.20
C GLN A 8 10.99 4.73 21.91
N THR A 9 11.11 5.89 21.38
CA THR A 9 10.28 7.04 21.78
C THR A 9 9.23 7.31 20.71
N CYS A 10 8.26 6.41 20.59
CA CYS A 10 7.03 6.71 19.89
C CYS A 10 5.86 6.40 20.83
N ALA A 11 5.15 7.44 21.24
CA ALA A 11 3.97 7.34 22.11
C ALA A 11 2.86 6.47 21.52
N LEU A 12 2.83 6.28 20.20
CA LEU A 12 1.82 5.45 19.52
C LEU A 12 1.91 3.95 19.85
N PRO A 13 3.07 3.28 19.84
CA PRO A 13 3.19 1.89 20.27
C PRO A 13 2.79 1.70 21.73
N ILE A 14 3.15 2.65 22.61
CA ILE A 14 2.78 2.62 24.02
C ILE A 14 1.27 2.83 24.20
N LEU A 15 0.64 3.67 23.40
CA LEU A 15 -0.81 3.87 23.40
C LEU A 15 -1.56 2.63 22.91
N VAL A 16 -1.06 1.97 21.87
CA VAL A 16 -1.66 0.73 21.33
C VAL A 16 -1.47 -0.45 22.27
N SER A 17 -0.31 -0.57 22.93
CA SER A 17 -0.07 -1.65 23.92
C SER A 17 -0.81 -1.43 25.24
N ASN A 18 -1.07 -0.18 25.65
CA ASN A 18 -1.84 0.15 26.85
C ASN A 18 -3.36 0.19 26.65
N LEU A 19 -3.82 0.38 25.41
CA LEU A 19 -5.17 0.03 25.03
C LEU A 19 -5.21 -1.51 24.97
N GLN A 20 -5.55 -2.15 26.08
CA GLN A 20 -5.96 -3.56 26.10
C GLN A 20 -7.20 -3.68 25.20
N LEU A 21 -6.99 -3.70 23.89
CA LEU A 21 -7.99 -3.93 22.85
C LEU A 21 -8.41 -5.41 22.81
N GLY A 22 -8.50 -6.01 24.00
CA GLY A 22 -8.81 -7.42 24.20
C GLY A 22 -10.25 -7.81 23.93
N SER A 23 -11.01 -7.12 23.08
CA SER A 23 -12.43 -7.44 22.99
C SER A 23 -12.93 -7.95 21.64
N SER A 24 -12.33 -7.61 20.50
CA SER A 24 -12.67 -8.30 19.25
C SER A 24 -11.67 -8.00 18.11
N PRO A 25 -11.35 -8.99 17.25
CA PRO A 25 -10.51 -8.76 16.06
C PRO A 25 -11.06 -7.66 15.16
N ALA A 26 -12.39 -7.54 15.06
CA ALA A 26 -13.05 -6.50 14.27
C ALA A 26 -12.74 -5.08 14.76
N LEU A 27 -12.70 -4.87 16.09
CA LEU A 27 -12.39 -3.56 16.67
C LEU A 27 -10.93 -3.18 16.40
N THR A 28 -10.00 -4.14 16.50
CA THR A 28 -8.58 -3.91 16.19
C THR A 28 -8.37 -3.60 14.70
N ILE A 29 -9.05 -4.33 13.81
CA ILE A 29 -9.03 -4.02 12.36
C ILE A 29 -9.52 -2.60 12.12
N LEU A 30 -10.63 -2.21 12.73
CA LEU A 30 -11.22 -0.88 12.56
C LEU A 30 -10.27 0.23 13.04
N ILE A 31 -9.71 0.10 14.23
CA ILE A 31 -8.79 1.11 14.81
C ILE A 31 -7.48 1.16 14.02
N GLY A 32 -6.92 0.01 13.66
CA GLY A 32 -5.71 -0.06 12.85
C GLY A 32 -5.91 0.55 11.47
N LEU A 33 -7.03 0.27 10.82
CA LEU A 33 -7.39 0.85 9.53
C LEU A 33 -7.56 2.37 9.64
N ILE A 34 -8.31 2.84 10.63
CA ILE A 34 -8.48 4.29 10.88
C ILE A 34 -7.13 4.95 11.13
N GLY A 35 -6.28 4.38 11.96
CA GLY A 35 -4.94 4.88 12.23
C GLY A 35 -4.08 4.99 10.98
N MET A 36 -4.06 3.95 10.15
CA MET A 36 -3.31 3.97 8.88
C MET A 36 -3.91 4.96 7.88
N LEU A 37 -5.24 5.07 7.78
CA LEU A 37 -5.89 6.06 6.92
C LEU A 37 -5.57 7.49 7.35
N ILE A 38 -5.62 7.77 8.65
CA ILE A 38 -5.22 9.07 9.21
C ILE A 38 -3.75 9.35 8.87
N ALA A 39 -2.85 8.40 9.10
CA ALA A 39 -1.43 8.56 8.80
C ALA A 39 -1.17 8.84 7.30
N VAL A 40 -1.84 8.12 6.41
CA VAL A 40 -1.75 8.32 4.96
C VAL A 40 -2.28 9.71 4.58
N VAL A 41 -3.51 10.04 4.98
CA VAL A 41 -4.17 11.28 4.56
C VAL A 41 -3.48 12.50 5.17
N VAL A 42 -3.26 12.49 6.49
CA VAL A 42 -2.61 13.62 7.19
C VAL A 42 -1.16 13.75 6.74
N GLY A 43 -0.42 12.64 6.60
CA GLY A 43 0.96 12.64 6.11
C GLY A 43 1.07 13.28 4.72
N VAL A 44 0.19 12.92 3.79
CA VAL A 44 0.13 13.54 2.46
C VAL A 44 -0.23 15.01 2.55
N LEU A 45 -1.29 15.38 3.28
CA LEU A 45 -1.73 16.77 3.39
C LEU A 45 -0.65 17.67 3.99
N VAL A 46 0.01 17.22 5.05
CA VAL A 46 1.11 17.97 5.68
C VAL A 46 2.29 18.08 4.73
N SER A 47 2.73 16.99 4.10
CA SER A 47 3.85 16.99 3.15
C SER A 47 3.59 17.92 1.97
N LEU A 48 2.36 17.90 1.42
CA LEU A 48 1.99 18.77 0.31
C LEU A 48 1.91 20.25 0.72
N ARG A 49 1.36 20.55 1.92
CA ARG A 49 1.32 21.91 2.42
C ARG A 49 2.71 22.50 2.67
N LEU A 50 3.62 21.70 3.21
CA LEU A 50 5.01 22.11 3.44
C LEU A 50 5.78 22.29 2.13
N SER A 51 5.54 21.45 1.12
CA SER A 51 6.28 21.44 -0.15
C SER A 51 5.72 22.39 -1.22
N LEU A 52 4.39 22.53 -1.29
CA LEU A 52 3.70 23.30 -2.33
C LEU A 52 2.99 24.55 -1.76
N GLY A 53 2.87 24.67 -0.44
CA GLY A 53 2.17 25.78 0.18
C GLY A 53 0.70 25.87 -0.26
N LYS A 54 0.26 27.06 -0.68
CA LYS A 54 -1.13 27.31 -1.11
C LYS A 54 -1.52 26.57 -2.40
N GLU A 55 -0.56 26.29 -3.29
CA GLU A 55 -0.80 25.55 -4.55
C GLU A 55 -1.37 24.14 -4.32
N SER A 56 -1.10 23.53 -3.16
CA SER A 56 -1.66 22.20 -2.83
C SER A 56 -3.19 22.18 -2.77
N GLN A 57 -3.81 23.33 -2.44
CA GLN A 57 -5.27 23.47 -2.37
C GLN A 57 -5.90 23.69 -3.76
N GLU A 58 -5.13 24.26 -4.68
CA GLU A 58 -5.58 24.54 -6.05
C GLU A 58 -5.56 23.28 -6.94
N LYS A 59 -4.82 22.25 -6.53
CA LYS A 59 -4.63 21.00 -7.31
C LYS A 59 -5.13 19.74 -6.56
N PRO A 60 -6.43 19.62 -6.29
CA PRO A 60 -6.98 18.50 -5.53
C PRO A 60 -6.77 17.14 -6.23
N ALA A 61 -6.69 17.12 -7.57
CA ALA A 61 -6.43 15.90 -8.32
C ALA A 61 -5.05 15.31 -7.99
N PHE A 62 -4.02 16.16 -7.84
CA PHE A 62 -2.68 15.75 -7.43
C PHE A 62 -2.68 15.20 -6.00
N THR A 63 -3.33 15.88 -5.07
CA THR A 63 -3.44 15.44 -3.67
C THR A 63 -4.07 14.05 -3.57
N TRP A 64 -5.20 13.82 -4.25
CA TRP A 64 -5.86 12.52 -4.25
C TRP A 64 -5.06 11.43 -4.98
N TRP A 65 -4.31 11.78 -6.00
CA TRP A 65 -3.38 10.86 -6.65
C TRP A 65 -2.26 10.41 -5.71
N VAL A 66 -1.68 11.34 -4.94
CA VAL A 66 -0.63 11.00 -3.96
C VAL A 66 -1.22 10.15 -2.81
N ILE A 67 -2.44 10.43 -2.35
CA ILE A 67 -3.15 9.62 -1.35
C ILE A 67 -3.39 8.20 -1.89
N ASN A 68 -3.91 8.07 -3.11
CA ASN A 68 -4.10 6.78 -3.77
C ASN A 68 -2.78 5.98 -3.82
N ARG A 69 -1.72 6.64 -4.30
CA ARG A 69 -0.39 6.04 -4.42
C ARG A 69 0.15 5.59 -3.06
N LEU A 70 0.12 6.46 -2.06
CA LEU A 70 0.65 6.14 -0.73
C LEU A 70 -0.13 5.01 -0.07
N ALA A 71 -1.46 5.03 -0.13
CA ALA A 71 -2.29 3.96 0.43
C ALA A 71 -1.97 2.59 -0.18
N PHE A 72 -1.84 2.53 -1.51
CA PHE A 72 -1.46 1.30 -2.20
C PHE A 72 -0.05 0.84 -1.80
N LEU A 73 0.93 1.75 -1.77
CA LEU A 73 2.31 1.43 -1.43
C LEU A 73 2.48 1.00 0.02
N VAL A 74 1.74 1.60 0.97
CA VAL A 74 1.72 1.14 2.38
C VAL A 74 1.30 -0.32 2.44
N ALA A 75 0.22 -0.71 1.76
CA ALA A 75 -0.23 -2.09 1.75
C ALA A 75 0.77 -3.02 1.05
N ALA A 76 1.19 -2.69 -0.18
CA ALA A 76 2.02 -3.57 -1.01
C ALA A 76 3.41 -3.82 -0.41
N SER A 77 4.12 -2.77 0.04
CA SER A 77 5.45 -2.91 0.60
C SER A 77 5.46 -3.63 1.94
N ASN A 78 4.47 -3.37 2.78
CA ASN A 78 4.42 -3.99 4.10
C ASN A 78 3.85 -5.41 4.08
N LEU A 79 2.98 -5.74 3.12
CA LEU A 79 2.57 -7.12 2.89
C LEU A 79 3.79 -8.02 2.62
N ALA A 80 4.72 -7.57 1.80
CA ALA A 80 5.98 -8.29 1.55
C ALA A 80 6.89 -8.33 2.79
N SER A 81 7.00 -7.22 3.53
CA SER A 81 7.85 -7.10 4.72
C SER A 81 7.40 -8.00 5.88
N PHE A 82 6.09 -8.15 6.07
CA PHE A 82 5.52 -8.97 7.14
C PHE A 82 5.17 -10.39 6.70
N LEU A 83 5.45 -10.77 5.45
CA LEU A 83 5.13 -12.08 4.91
C LEU A 83 5.77 -13.22 5.70
N LEU A 84 7.01 -13.06 6.16
CA LEU A 84 7.72 -14.07 6.95
C LEU A 84 6.99 -14.36 8.27
N TYR A 85 6.58 -13.31 8.98
CA TYR A 85 5.87 -13.42 10.26
C TYR A 85 4.49 -14.04 10.07
N PHE A 86 3.78 -13.64 9.02
CA PHE A 86 2.50 -14.24 8.65
C PHE A 86 2.62 -15.74 8.33
N LEU A 87 3.68 -16.15 7.61
CA LEU A 87 3.96 -17.56 7.35
C LEU A 87 4.19 -18.36 8.64
N GLN A 88 4.97 -17.82 9.57
CA GLN A 88 5.25 -18.47 10.86
C GLN A 88 3.98 -18.59 11.72
N GLU A 89 3.09 -17.61 11.69
CA GLU A 89 1.79 -17.67 12.39
C GLU A 89 0.87 -18.70 11.73
N ARG A 90 0.82 -18.73 10.40
CA ARG A 90 -0.16 -19.52 9.64
C ARG A 90 0.22 -21.00 9.54
N PHE A 91 1.51 -21.30 9.45
CA PHE A 91 2.05 -22.67 9.25
C PHE A 91 2.98 -23.04 10.41
N PRO A 92 2.48 -23.81 11.40
CA PRO A 92 3.27 -24.18 12.58
C PRO A 92 4.58 -24.93 12.26
N GLY A 93 4.67 -25.60 11.10
CA GLY A 93 5.90 -26.25 10.63
C GLY A 93 6.96 -25.31 10.06
N LEU A 94 6.64 -24.03 9.85
CA LEU A 94 7.53 -23.02 9.27
C LEU A 94 8.02 -22.03 10.33
N GLN A 95 8.80 -22.53 11.30
CA GLN A 95 9.38 -21.69 12.36
C GLN A 95 10.84 -21.31 12.07
N GLY A 96 11.23 -20.11 12.48
CA GLY A 96 12.59 -19.61 12.34
C GLY A 96 13.08 -19.65 10.88
N ASN A 97 14.24 -20.27 10.64
CA ASN A 97 14.85 -20.36 9.32
C ASN A 97 14.04 -21.19 8.32
N ALA A 98 13.16 -22.11 8.77
CA ALA A 98 12.34 -22.92 7.88
C ALA A 98 11.33 -22.09 7.06
N ALA A 99 10.92 -20.93 7.55
CA ALA A 99 10.04 -20.02 6.83
C ALA A 99 10.77 -19.18 5.76
N ALA A 100 12.08 -19.05 5.84
CA ALA A 100 12.84 -18.14 4.97
C ALA A 100 12.78 -18.54 3.48
N GLN A 101 12.95 -19.83 3.17
CA GLN A 101 12.89 -20.31 1.79
C GLN A 101 11.49 -20.15 1.17
N PRO A 102 10.38 -20.60 1.79
CA PRO A 102 9.03 -20.33 1.29
C PRO A 102 8.73 -18.83 1.12
N ALA A 103 9.12 -17.99 2.07
CA ALA A 103 8.94 -16.55 1.97
C ALA A 103 9.68 -15.98 0.75
N THR A 104 10.93 -16.39 0.52
CA THR A 104 11.73 -15.97 -0.63
C THR A 104 11.06 -16.36 -1.95
N LEU A 105 10.57 -17.61 -2.06
CA LEU A 105 9.89 -18.08 -3.26
C LEU A 105 8.60 -17.28 -3.54
N LEU A 106 7.82 -16.94 -2.52
CA LEU A 106 6.63 -16.11 -2.66
C LEU A 106 6.97 -14.70 -3.12
N VAL A 107 8.02 -14.08 -2.54
CA VAL A 107 8.49 -12.76 -2.96
C VAL A 107 9.00 -12.79 -4.40
N MET A 108 9.74 -13.83 -4.80
CA MET A 108 10.18 -14.01 -6.18
C MET A 108 9.00 -14.19 -7.15
N ALA A 109 8.02 -15.03 -6.81
CA ALA A 109 6.82 -15.21 -7.62
C ALA A 109 6.05 -13.90 -7.79
N THR A 110 5.89 -13.13 -6.70
CA THR A 110 5.29 -11.79 -6.73
C THR A 110 6.08 -10.84 -7.63
N GLY A 111 7.42 -10.82 -7.51
CA GLY A 111 8.30 -9.98 -8.32
C GLY A 111 8.22 -10.30 -9.82
N ILE A 112 8.22 -11.58 -10.18
CA ILE A 112 8.05 -12.04 -11.57
C ILE A 112 6.67 -11.60 -12.10
N ALA A 113 5.62 -11.78 -11.30
CA ALA A 113 4.26 -11.37 -11.66
C ALA A 113 4.16 -9.84 -11.88
N ILE A 114 4.84 -9.03 -11.05
CA ILE A 114 4.94 -7.56 -11.24
C ILE A 114 5.53 -7.24 -12.62
N LEU A 115 6.67 -7.85 -12.95
CA LEU A 115 7.37 -7.59 -14.22
C LEU A 115 6.52 -7.99 -15.43
N LEU A 116 5.91 -9.18 -15.37
CA LEU A 116 5.08 -9.69 -16.47
C LEU A 116 3.80 -8.89 -16.67
N ALA A 117 3.22 -8.35 -15.59
CA ALA A 117 1.98 -7.58 -15.66
C ALA A 117 2.20 -6.11 -16.07
N ALA A 118 3.37 -5.53 -15.82
CA ALA A 118 3.60 -4.09 -16.00
C ALA A 118 3.43 -3.65 -17.47
N LEU A 119 3.95 -4.40 -18.43
CA LEU A 119 3.85 -4.06 -19.86
C LEU A 119 2.42 -4.20 -20.40
N PRO A 120 1.71 -5.34 -20.22
CA PRO A 120 0.32 -5.47 -20.66
C PRO A 120 -0.60 -4.43 -20.01
N ALA A 121 -0.39 -4.13 -18.73
CA ALA A 121 -1.19 -3.15 -18.00
C ALA A 121 -0.95 -1.72 -18.50
N GLY A 122 0.30 -1.37 -18.87
CA GLY A 122 0.60 -0.09 -19.50
C GLY A 122 -0.13 0.07 -20.83
N TRP A 123 -0.03 -0.93 -21.70
CA TRP A 123 -0.77 -0.94 -22.96
C TRP A 123 -2.30 -0.87 -22.77
N LEU A 124 -2.83 -1.57 -21.76
CA LEU A 124 -4.24 -1.51 -21.43
C LEU A 124 -4.64 -0.11 -20.93
N ALA A 125 -3.79 0.52 -20.11
CA ALA A 125 -4.00 1.88 -19.61
C ALA A 125 -4.04 2.92 -20.75
N ASP A 126 -3.27 2.72 -21.81
CA ASP A 126 -3.30 3.57 -23.01
C ASP A 126 -4.62 3.39 -23.79
N LYS A 127 -5.21 2.19 -23.81
CA LYS A 127 -6.46 1.90 -24.54
C LYS A 127 -7.73 2.30 -23.81
N ILE A 128 -7.86 1.92 -22.54
CA ILE A 128 -9.10 2.11 -21.75
C ILE A 128 -8.98 3.23 -20.71
N GLY A 129 -7.79 3.84 -20.60
CA GLY A 129 -7.48 4.88 -19.63
C GLY A 129 -6.83 4.34 -18.36
N THR A 130 -6.07 5.22 -17.69
CA THR A 130 -5.29 4.88 -16.50
C THR A 130 -6.14 4.55 -15.28
N LYS A 131 -7.26 5.27 -15.08
CA LYS A 131 -8.13 5.11 -13.89
C LYS A 131 -8.81 3.75 -13.80
N PRO A 132 -9.44 3.19 -14.86
CA PRO A 132 -10.00 1.84 -14.80
C PRO A 132 -8.96 0.79 -14.45
N VAL A 133 -7.75 0.88 -15.03
CA VAL A 133 -6.67 -0.07 -14.73
C VAL A 133 -6.23 0.03 -13.26
N LEU A 134 -6.11 1.25 -12.73
CA LEU A 134 -5.81 1.47 -11.31
C LEU A 134 -6.92 0.95 -10.38
N ALA A 135 -8.18 1.13 -10.74
CA ALA A 135 -9.29 0.64 -9.93
C ALA A 135 -9.30 -0.88 -9.89
N VAL A 136 -9.14 -1.53 -11.03
CA VAL A 136 -9.07 -3.00 -11.13
C VAL A 136 -7.86 -3.54 -10.38
N SER A 137 -6.70 -2.88 -10.49
CA SER A 137 -5.50 -3.30 -9.76
C SER A 137 -5.70 -3.27 -8.24
N GLY A 138 -6.32 -2.23 -7.68
CA GLY A 138 -6.61 -2.18 -6.25
C GLY A 138 -7.58 -3.29 -5.79
N ILE A 139 -8.58 -3.60 -6.60
CA ILE A 139 -9.54 -4.70 -6.31
C ILE A 139 -8.82 -6.06 -6.38
N ILE A 140 -8.01 -6.31 -7.41
CA ILE A 140 -7.24 -7.57 -7.53
C ILE A 140 -6.24 -7.70 -6.39
N ALA A 141 -5.56 -6.62 -5.99
CA ALA A 141 -4.64 -6.65 -4.86
C ALA A 141 -5.35 -7.01 -3.55
N ALA A 142 -6.52 -6.43 -3.30
CA ALA A 142 -7.34 -6.76 -2.13
C ALA A 142 -7.80 -8.23 -2.18
N ALA A 143 -8.32 -8.70 -3.31
CA ALA A 143 -8.74 -10.08 -3.49
C ALA A 143 -7.57 -11.06 -3.32
N GLY A 144 -6.40 -10.77 -3.92
CA GLY A 144 -5.18 -11.58 -3.75
C GLY A 144 -4.73 -11.65 -2.29
N THR A 145 -4.80 -10.54 -1.55
CA THR A 145 -4.51 -10.51 -0.12
C THR A 145 -5.51 -11.35 0.68
N LEU A 146 -6.80 -11.33 0.34
CA LEU A 146 -7.80 -12.19 0.97
C LEU A 146 -7.54 -13.68 0.68
N VAL A 147 -7.08 -14.03 -0.54
CA VAL A 147 -6.65 -15.39 -0.88
C VAL A 147 -5.45 -15.81 -0.02
N VAL A 148 -4.46 -14.91 0.19
CA VAL A 148 -3.33 -15.16 1.09
C VAL A 148 -3.81 -15.43 2.52
N ILE A 149 -4.73 -14.63 3.03
CA ILE A 149 -5.30 -14.79 4.38
C ILE A 149 -6.04 -16.14 4.51
N ALA A 150 -6.80 -16.54 3.49
CA ALA A 150 -7.57 -17.77 3.49
C ALA A 150 -6.74 -19.02 3.19
N ALA A 151 -5.49 -18.88 2.75
CA ALA A 151 -4.64 -19.98 2.32
C ALA A 151 -4.37 -20.98 3.46
N GLN A 152 -4.55 -22.27 3.17
CA GLN A 152 -4.24 -23.37 4.07
C GLN A 152 -3.02 -24.18 3.60
N ASP A 153 -2.54 -23.90 2.41
CA ASP A 153 -1.40 -24.53 1.77
C ASP A 153 -0.57 -23.53 0.96
N MET A 154 0.66 -23.91 0.64
CA MET A 154 1.60 -23.01 -0.08
C MET A 154 1.19 -22.74 -1.52
N SER A 155 0.43 -23.63 -2.15
CA SER A 155 -0.02 -23.44 -3.53
C SER A 155 -1.07 -22.34 -3.58
N THR A 156 -2.08 -22.38 -2.71
CA THR A 156 -3.09 -21.33 -2.57
C THR A 156 -2.45 -19.99 -2.19
N MET A 157 -1.46 -20.00 -1.29
CA MET A 157 -0.74 -18.80 -0.91
C MET A 157 0.03 -18.20 -2.09
N THR A 158 0.65 -19.05 -2.93
CA THR A 158 1.35 -18.62 -4.14
C THR A 158 0.39 -17.95 -5.13
N VAL A 159 -0.81 -18.51 -5.31
CA VAL A 159 -1.84 -17.90 -6.15
C VAL A 159 -2.19 -16.48 -5.65
N GLY A 160 -2.42 -16.32 -4.35
CA GLY A 160 -2.68 -15.02 -3.75
C GLY A 160 -1.52 -14.04 -3.95
N ALA A 161 -0.28 -14.49 -3.73
CA ALA A 161 0.93 -13.69 -3.93
C ALA A 161 1.10 -13.24 -5.40
N VAL A 162 0.84 -14.13 -6.35
CA VAL A 162 0.87 -13.82 -7.79
C VAL A 162 -0.21 -12.80 -8.15
N LEU A 163 -1.43 -12.92 -7.61
CA LEU A 163 -2.50 -11.93 -7.83
C LEU A 163 -2.10 -10.54 -7.32
N VAL A 164 -1.50 -10.47 -6.12
CA VAL A 164 -0.97 -9.20 -5.58
C VAL A 164 0.15 -8.68 -6.47
N GLY A 165 1.01 -9.55 -7.00
CA GLY A 165 2.08 -9.19 -7.94
C GLY A 165 1.55 -8.59 -9.24
N VAL A 166 0.60 -9.26 -9.89
CA VAL A 166 -0.07 -8.78 -11.11
C VAL A 166 -0.72 -7.41 -10.86
N ALA A 167 -1.45 -7.29 -9.77
CA ALA A 167 -2.09 -6.04 -9.37
C ALA A 167 -1.07 -4.92 -9.14
N SER A 168 0.04 -5.21 -8.48
CA SER A 168 1.11 -4.25 -8.22
C SER A 168 1.80 -3.78 -9.50
N GLY A 169 2.09 -4.70 -10.44
CA GLY A 169 2.65 -4.36 -11.75
C GLY A 169 1.73 -3.44 -12.55
N ALA A 170 0.43 -3.77 -12.58
CA ALA A 170 -0.58 -2.94 -13.22
C ALA A 170 -0.71 -1.56 -12.54
N PHE A 171 -0.69 -1.54 -11.21
CA PHE A 171 -0.74 -0.29 -10.45
C PHE A 171 0.48 0.60 -10.74
N TYR A 172 1.69 0.07 -10.67
CA TYR A 172 2.91 0.86 -10.90
C TYR A 172 2.93 1.49 -12.27
N SER A 173 2.61 0.73 -13.32
CA SER A 173 2.57 1.21 -14.69
C SER A 173 1.51 2.31 -14.87
N ALA A 174 0.25 2.03 -14.53
CA ALA A 174 -0.86 2.97 -14.71
C ALA A 174 -0.78 4.19 -13.78
N ASN A 175 -0.22 4.05 -12.56
CA ASN A 175 -0.11 5.15 -11.61
C ASN A 175 0.91 6.20 -12.06
N TRP A 176 2.04 5.78 -12.62
CA TRP A 176 2.99 6.71 -13.22
C TRP A 176 2.40 7.42 -14.43
N ALA A 177 1.71 6.68 -15.31
CA ALA A 177 1.03 7.28 -16.47
C ALA A 177 -0.01 8.33 -16.04
N LEU A 178 -0.83 8.03 -14.99
CA LEU A 178 -1.77 9.01 -14.45
C LEU A 178 -1.06 10.23 -13.86
N GLY A 179 0.04 10.03 -13.14
CA GLY A 179 0.85 11.10 -12.56
C GLY A 179 1.33 12.10 -13.60
N THR A 180 1.87 11.62 -14.72
CA THR A 180 2.34 12.48 -15.82
C THR A 180 1.21 13.25 -16.53
N GLN A 181 -0.03 12.75 -16.47
CA GLN A 181 -1.20 13.46 -17.01
C GLN A 181 -1.73 14.57 -16.09
N ILE A 182 -1.54 14.44 -14.77
CA ILE A 182 -2.05 15.39 -13.76
C ILE A 182 -1.05 16.51 -13.49
N VAL A 183 0.24 16.21 -13.57
CA VAL A 183 1.32 17.11 -13.18
C VAL A 183 1.61 18.12 -14.29
N PRO A 184 1.79 19.45 -13.95
CA PRO A 184 2.19 20.44 -14.94
C PRO A 184 3.54 20.11 -15.55
N LYS A 185 3.64 20.12 -16.88
CA LYS A 185 4.88 19.77 -17.62
C LYS A 185 6.09 20.60 -17.20
N LYS A 186 5.89 21.90 -16.92
CA LYS A 186 6.96 22.84 -16.53
C LYS A 186 7.56 22.53 -15.14
N GLU A 187 6.80 21.87 -14.26
CA GLU A 187 7.19 21.59 -12.87
C GLU A 187 7.20 20.08 -12.56
N ALA A 188 7.21 19.23 -13.59
CA ALA A 188 7.06 17.78 -13.44
C ALA A 188 8.07 17.19 -12.43
N GLY A 189 9.32 17.62 -12.46
CA GLY A 189 10.35 17.16 -11.53
C GLY A 189 10.01 17.42 -10.06
N ARG A 190 9.48 18.62 -9.73
CA ARG A 190 9.09 19.00 -8.38
C ARG A 190 7.93 18.12 -7.87
N TYR A 191 6.87 18.01 -8.65
CA TYR A 191 5.67 17.24 -8.26
C TYR A 191 5.93 15.74 -8.17
N LEU A 192 6.63 15.16 -9.15
CA LEU A 192 6.99 13.74 -9.14
C LEU A 192 7.98 13.42 -8.01
N GLY A 193 8.91 14.35 -7.71
CA GLY A 193 9.81 14.23 -6.57
C GLY A 193 9.06 14.17 -5.24
N ILE A 194 8.06 15.03 -5.03
CA ILE A 194 7.19 15.02 -3.84
C ILE A 194 6.42 13.70 -3.74
N SER A 195 5.87 13.21 -4.87
CA SER A 195 5.17 11.92 -4.90
C SER A 195 6.09 10.74 -4.54
N ASN A 196 7.35 10.78 -4.96
CA ASN A 196 8.33 9.76 -4.61
C ASN A 196 8.71 9.82 -3.13
N LEU A 197 8.87 11.03 -2.58
CA LEU A 197 9.14 11.19 -1.15
C LEU A 197 8.00 10.66 -0.28
N ALA A 198 6.74 10.94 -0.69
CA ALA A 198 5.57 10.36 -0.03
C ALA A 198 5.57 8.82 -0.13
N GLY A 199 5.93 8.26 -1.30
CA GLY A 199 6.05 6.81 -1.48
C GLY A 199 7.15 6.17 -0.63
N ALA A 200 8.28 6.85 -0.43
CA ALA A 200 9.36 6.37 0.44
C ALA A 200 8.91 6.22 1.91
N GLY A 201 7.95 7.02 2.36
CA GLY A 201 7.36 6.91 3.70
C GLY A 201 6.44 5.71 3.89
N ALA A 202 6.02 5.04 2.82
CA ALA A 202 5.04 3.96 2.89
C ALA A 202 5.49 2.78 3.76
N GLY A 203 6.75 2.36 3.64
CA GLY A 203 7.34 1.31 4.46
C GLY A 203 7.33 1.66 5.95
N ALA A 204 7.69 2.90 6.27
CA ALA A 204 7.70 3.38 7.64
C ALA A 204 6.30 3.40 8.26
N ILE A 205 5.29 3.94 7.57
CA ILE A 205 3.90 3.97 8.05
C ILE A 205 3.41 2.56 8.39
N GLY A 206 3.62 1.61 7.47
CA GLY A 206 3.19 0.24 7.68
C GLY A 206 3.95 -0.48 8.78
N ALA A 207 5.26 -0.24 8.92
CA ALA A 207 6.07 -0.84 9.98
C ALA A 207 5.70 -0.30 11.36
N TYR A 208 5.60 1.04 11.49
CA TYR A 208 5.31 1.68 12.78
C TYR A 208 3.89 1.43 13.30
N ILE A 209 2.91 1.32 12.41
CA ILE A 209 1.52 1.07 12.79
C ILE A 209 1.18 -0.41 12.69
N GLY A 210 1.63 -1.08 11.61
CA GLY A 210 1.34 -2.48 11.35
C GLY A 210 2.07 -3.44 12.29
N GLY A 211 3.35 -3.19 12.59
CA GLY A 211 4.13 -4.03 13.50
C GLY A 211 3.42 -4.27 14.85
N PRO A 212 3.11 -3.22 15.63
CA PRO A 212 2.37 -3.37 16.88
C PRO A 212 1.01 -4.07 16.75
N ILE A 213 0.31 -3.90 15.63
CA ILE A 213 -0.95 -4.60 15.36
C ILE A 213 -0.70 -6.09 15.14
N GLY A 214 0.31 -6.44 14.32
CA GLY A 214 0.70 -7.83 14.08
C GLY A 214 1.08 -8.54 15.38
N ASP A 215 1.92 -7.91 16.20
CA ASP A 215 2.40 -8.45 17.46
C ASP A 215 1.29 -8.61 18.52
N SER A 216 0.31 -7.71 18.55
CA SER A 216 -0.75 -7.73 19.57
C SER A 216 -2.00 -8.49 19.16
N SER A 217 -2.34 -8.52 17.86
CA SER A 217 -3.63 -9.02 17.36
C SER A 217 -3.50 -10.06 16.26
N GLY A 218 -2.26 -10.39 15.87
CA GLY A 218 -1.93 -11.36 14.86
C GLY A 218 -1.77 -10.76 13.45
N TYR A 219 -0.97 -11.44 12.65
CA TYR A 219 -0.64 -10.97 11.29
C TYR A 219 -1.80 -11.15 10.31
N VAL A 220 -2.77 -12.03 10.59
CA VAL A 220 -4.03 -12.13 9.83
C VAL A 220 -4.80 -10.80 9.88
N VAL A 221 -4.92 -10.21 11.06
CA VAL A 221 -5.57 -8.90 11.26
C VAL A 221 -4.84 -7.81 10.50
N GLN A 222 -3.52 -7.79 10.57
CA GLN A 222 -2.68 -6.85 9.85
C GLN A 222 -2.85 -6.96 8.32
N MET A 223 -2.86 -8.18 7.78
CA MET A 223 -3.10 -8.41 6.35
C MET A 223 -4.50 -7.96 5.92
N ALA A 224 -5.52 -8.13 6.76
CA ALA A 224 -6.87 -7.64 6.49
C ALA A 224 -6.92 -6.09 6.40
N ILE A 225 -6.14 -5.39 7.23
CA ILE A 225 -5.99 -3.93 7.14
C ILE A 225 -5.34 -3.54 5.80
N TYR A 226 -4.32 -4.27 5.34
CA TYR A 226 -3.70 -4.00 4.05
C TYR A 226 -4.67 -4.26 2.88
N ALA A 227 -5.49 -5.30 2.94
CA ALA A 227 -6.56 -5.52 1.95
C ALA A 227 -7.54 -4.33 1.91
N ALA A 228 -7.93 -3.81 3.07
CA ALA A 228 -8.79 -2.63 3.16
C ALA A 228 -8.11 -1.35 2.62
N LEU A 229 -6.79 -1.18 2.80
CA LEU A 229 -6.02 -0.07 2.21
C LEU A 229 -5.97 -0.14 0.68
N PHE A 230 -5.88 -1.33 0.07
CA PHE A 230 -6.00 -1.47 -1.37
C PHE A 230 -7.37 -1.00 -1.89
N LEU A 231 -8.45 -1.35 -1.18
CA LEU A 231 -9.80 -0.87 -1.52
C LEU A 231 -9.92 0.65 -1.31
N PHE A 232 -9.36 1.20 -0.23
CA PHE A 232 -9.34 2.64 0.00
C PHE A 232 -8.56 3.36 -1.11
N SER A 233 -7.42 2.82 -1.55
CA SER A 233 -6.68 3.35 -2.70
C SER A 233 -7.58 3.44 -3.93
N THR A 234 -8.36 2.40 -4.22
CA THR A 234 -9.34 2.41 -5.32
C THR A 234 -10.41 3.50 -5.14
N LEU A 235 -10.96 3.66 -3.94
CA LEU A 235 -11.95 4.69 -3.66
C LEU A 235 -11.39 6.12 -3.81
N ALA A 236 -10.11 6.33 -3.48
CA ALA A 236 -9.45 7.62 -3.66
C ALA A 236 -9.44 8.09 -5.12
N LEU A 237 -9.45 7.17 -6.11
CA LEU A 237 -9.53 7.50 -7.53
C LEU A 237 -10.81 8.24 -7.92
N LEU A 238 -11.92 8.02 -7.20
CA LEU A 238 -13.20 8.68 -7.45
C LEU A 238 -13.12 10.21 -7.27
N ARG A 239 -12.16 10.67 -6.46
CA ARG A 239 -11.92 12.09 -6.21
C ARG A 239 -10.99 12.75 -7.22
N ILE A 240 -10.34 11.98 -8.08
CA ILE A 240 -9.46 12.49 -9.12
C ILE A 240 -10.31 12.86 -10.34
N LYS A 241 -10.55 14.15 -10.56
CA LYS A 241 -11.21 14.62 -11.79
C LYS A 241 -10.22 14.61 -12.95
N PRO A 242 -10.63 14.22 -14.18
CA PRO A 242 -9.76 14.35 -15.35
C PRO A 242 -9.40 15.82 -15.57
N ALA A 243 -8.15 16.10 -15.94
CA ALA A 243 -7.78 17.43 -16.39
C ALA A 243 -8.56 17.75 -17.66
N ASN A 244 -9.23 18.90 -17.69
CA ASN A 244 -9.98 19.36 -18.85
C ASN A 244 -8.96 19.85 -19.90
N HIS A 245 -8.52 18.99 -20.81
CA HIS A 245 -7.59 19.32 -21.91
C HIS A 245 -8.16 20.30 -22.96
N LYS A 246 -9.40 20.79 -22.77
CA LYS A 246 -10.04 21.72 -23.72
C LYS A 246 -9.62 23.20 -23.58
N ALA A 247 -8.82 23.56 -22.56
CA ALA A 247 -8.49 24.95 -22.28
C ALA A 247 -7.07 25.39 -22.72
N GLU A 248 -6.26 24.50 -23.29
CA GLU A 248 -4.88 24.84 -23.70
C GLU A 248 -4.71 25.08 -25.21
N HIS A 249 -5.78 25.03 -25.98
CA HIS A 249 -5.77 25.32 -27.44
C HIS A 249 -6.71 26.47 -27.85
N ALA A 250 -7.05 27.38 -26.91
CA ALA A 250 -7.77 28.61 -27.23
C ALA A 250 -6.87 29.84 -27.03
#